data_3874ed352a2df1a62f64999335f967f7
#
_entry.id   3874ed352a2df1a62f64999335f967f7
#
_cell.length_a   1.000
_cell.length_b   1.000
_cell.length_c   1.000
_cell.angle_alpha   90.00
_cell.angle_beta   90.00
_cell.angle_gamma   90.00
#
_symmetry.space_group_name_H-M   'P 1'
#
loop_
_entity.id
_entity.type
_entity.pdbx_description
1 polymer ?
#
loop_
_entity_poly.entity_id
_entity_poly.type
_entity_poly.pdbx_seq_one_letter_code
_entity_poly.pdbx_strand_id
1 'polypeptide(L)'
;AVDEMIAKYEGGCEIVYGVRNSRKTDTKFKRGTAGLYYRLLEKMGVNIVDNHADYRLMSRRTLNALAEFKEVNLFLRGIVPMIGFKTDVVYYERGARFAGKSKYPLKKMLAFAFEGITSLSIVPIRIITNLGVGVFLVSIGFINNSKIPNWDKKRKKAKNQPIFDLFLAL
;
A
#
# COMPACT_ATOMS: atom_id res chain seq x y z
N ALA A 1 12.81 27.48 12.37
CA ALA A 1 12.66 26.26 11.54
C ALA A 1 13.02 26.53 10.09
N VAL A 2 12.48 27.59 9.44
CA VAL A 2 12.80 27.88 8.02
C VAL A 2 14.28 28.19 7.86
N ASP A 3 14.82 29.12 8.69
CA ASP A 3 16.22 29.52 8.63
C ASP A 3 17.17 28.33 8.85
N GLU A 4 16.80 27.44 9.76
CA GLU A 4 17.54 26.21 10.04
C GLU A 4 17.49 25.20 8.87
N MET A 5 16.35 25.14 8.16
CA MET A 5 16.25 24.34 6.93
C MET A 5 17.14 24.89 5.83
N ILE A 6 17.19 26.22 5.69
CA ILE A 6 18.05 26.90 4.70
C ILE A 6 19.53 26.63 5.02
N ALA A 7 19.93 26.79 6.29
CA ALA A 7 21.30 26.50 6.70
C ALA A 7 21.72 25.05 6.40
N LYS A 8 20.83 24.07 6.60
CA LYS A 8 21.11 22.67 6.24
C LYS A 8 21.18 22.45 4.74
N TYR A 9 20.37 23.17 3.97
CA TYR A 9 20.44 23.15 2.52
C TYR A 9 21.77 23.74 2.01
N GLU A 10 22.21 24.86 2.54
CA GLU A 10 23.52 25.46 2.26
C GLU A 10 24.67 24.53 2.68
N GLY A 11 24.47 23.73 3.73
CA GLY A 11 25.37 22.65 4.15
C GLY A 11 25.37 21.43 3.22
N GLY A 12 24.68 21.50 2.07
CA GLY A 12 24.69 20.47 1.02
C GLY A 12 23.62 19.40 1.18
N CYS A 13 22.57 19.62 1.97
CA CYS A 13 21.40 18.73 2.00
C CYS A 13 20.42 19.13 0.90
N GLU A 14 20.01 18.17 0.09
CA GLU A 14 19.07 18.41 -1.03
C GLU A 14 17.61 18.36 -0.58
N ILE A 15 17.34 17.67 0.52
CA ILE A 15 16.01 17.53 1.11
C ILE A 15 16.12 17.74 2.62
N VAL A 16 15.34 18.66 3.18
CA VAL A 16 15.26 18.87 4.62
C VAL A 16 13.83 18.68 5.10
N TYR A 17 13.61 17.67 5.93
CA TYR A 17 12.29 17.35 6.49
C TYR A 17 12.01 18.14 7.76
N GLY A 18 10.83 18.75 7.84
CA GLY A 18 10.30 19.28 9.09
C GLY A 18 9.61 18.17 9.87
N VAL A 19 10.16 17.82 11.03
CA VAL A 19 9.59 16.79 11.91
C VAL A 19 9.03 17.45 13.17
N ARG A 20 7.85 17.03 13.58
CA ARG A 20 7.21 17.54 14.79
C ARG A 20 7.87 16.94 16.03
N ASN A 21 8.34 17.80 16.92
CA ASN A 21 9.01 17.40 18.15
C ASN A 21 8.09 16.64 19.12
N SER A 22 6.80 16.94 19.16
CA SER A 22 5.87 16.23 20.03
C SER A 22 4.47 16.06 19.44
N ARG A 23 3.87 14.87 19.66
CA ARG A 23 2.45 14.57 19.45
C ARG A 23 1.67 14.65 20.79
N LYS A 24 2.03 15.56 21.69
CA LYS A 24 1.36 15.68 23.01
C LYS A 24 -0.14 15.92 22.92
N THR A 25 -0.61 16.50 21.80
CA THR A 25 -2.02 16.79 21.54
C THR A 25 -2.79 15.62 20.89
N ASP A 26 -2.12 14.54 20.48
CA ASP A 26 -2.78 13.40 19.87
C ASP A 26 -3.24 12.40 20.94
N THR A 27 -4.45 11.86 20.77
CA THR A 27 -5.00 10.82 21.66
C THR A 27 -4.13 9.55 21.60
N LYS A 28 -4.10 8.80 22.73
CA LYS A 28 -3.32 7.53 22.83
C LYS A 28 -3.68 6.56 21.70
N PHE A 29 -4.93 6.52 21.29
CA PHE A 29 -5.41 5.68 20.18
C PHE A 29 -4.78 6.10 18.83
N LYS A 30 -4.77 7.41 18.49
CA LYS A 30 -4.15 7.91 17.26
C LYS A 30 -2.64 7.64 17.22
N ARG A 31 -1.99 7.73 18.37
CA ARG A 31 -0.56 7.44 18.51
C ARG A 31 -0.25 5.97 18.28
N GLY A 32 -1.04 5.08 18.87
CA GLY A 32 -0.90 3.63 18.71
C GLY A 32 -1.15 3.15 17.28
N THR A 33 -2.23 3.62 16.66
CA THR A 33 -2.57 3.26 15.27
C THR A 33 -1.55 3.78 14.26
N ALA A 34 -1.05 5.00 14.45
CA ALA A 34 0.02 5.54 13.61
C ALA A 34 1.32 4.74 13.76
N GLY A 35 1.71 4.40 15.00
CA GLY A 35 2.91 3.57 15.24
C GLY A 35 2.80 2.17 14.61
N LEU A 36 1.63 1.54 14.71
CA LEU A 36 1.38 0.25 14.06
C LEU A 36 1.49 0.37 12.52
N TYR A 37 0.93 1.42 11.94
CA TYR A 37 1.01 1.68 10.51
C TYR A 37 2.45 1.84 10.02
N TYR A 38 3.28 2.64 10.71
CA TYR A 38 4.68 2.82 10.33
C TYR A 38 5.49 1.53 10.47
N ARG A 39 5.28 0.75 11.55
CA ARG A 39 5.92 -0.57 11.70
C ARG A 39 5.52 -1.55 10.59
N LEU A 40 4.26 -1.50 10.15
CA LEU A 40 3.79 -2.32 9.04
C LEU A 40 4.51 -1.93 7.74
N LEU A 41 4.61 -0.64 7.43
CA LEU A 41 5.31 -0.14 6.25
C LEU A 41 6.80 -0.51 6.27
N GLU A 42 7.45 -0.37 7.42
CA GLU A 42 8.85 -0.77 7.61
C GLU A 42 9.07 -2.27 7.36
N LYS A 43 8.21 -3.15 7.93
CA LYS A 43 8.23 -4.59 7.65
C LYS A 43 7.97 -4.92 6.18
N MET A 44 7.27 -4.05 5.47
CA MET A 44 7.01 -4.18 4.04
C MET A 44 8.13 -3.59 3.18
N GLY A 45 9.25 -3.14 3.78
CA GLY A 45 10.42 -2.62 3.10
C GLY A 45 10.29 -1.15 2.66
N VAL A 46 9.32 -0.42 3.19
CA VAL A 46 9.10 1.00 2.88
C VAL A 46 9.75 1.85 3.97
N ASN A 47 10.90 2.46 3.65
CA ASN A 47 11.59 3.39 4.56
C ASN A 47 10.89 4.76 4.53
N ILE A 48 10.14 5.07 5.57
CA ILE A 48 9.50 6.37 5.73
C ILE A 48 10.11 7.06 6.94
N VAL A 49 10.45 8.34 6.80
CA VAL A 49 10.88 9.17 7.93
C VAL A 49 9.69 9.33 8.89
N ASP A 50 9.85 8.84 10.12
CA ASP A 50 8.76 8.87 11.11
C ASP A 50 8.39 10.32 11.48
N ASN A 51 7.12 10.57 11.71
CA ASN A 51 6.58 11.87 12.12
C ASN A 51 6.84 13.06 11.19
N HIS A 52 7.38 12.86 9.98
CA HIS A 52 7.52 13.99 9.08
C HIS A 52 6.15 14.51 8.63
N ALA A 53 6.01 15.82 8.64
CA ALA A 53 4.88 16.48 8.01
C ALA A 53 5.16 16.66 6.52
N ASP A 54 4.14 17.12 5.77
CA ASP A 54 4.35 17.52 4.37
C ASP A 54 5.18 18.82 4.25
N TYR A 55 5.69 19.29 5.38
CA TYR A 55 6.57 20.44 5.50
C TYR A 55 8.01 20.02 5.25
N ARG A 56 8.55 20.40 4.09
CA ARG A 56 9.90 20.05 3.67
C ARG A 56 10.45 21.11 2.73
N LEU A 57 11.76 21.29 2.76
CA LEU A 57 12.52 22.05 1.78
C LEU A 57 13.12 21.05 0.79
N MET A 58 13.04 21.34 -0.49
CA MET A 58 13.59 20.50 -1.55
C MET A 58 14.33 21.39 -2.55
N SER A 59 15.50 20.94 -2.98
CA SER A 59 16.25 21.63 -4.04
C SER A 59 15.54 21.53 -5.38
N ARG A 60 15.91 22.42 -6.32
CA ARG A 60 15.41 22.33 -7.70
C ARG A 60 15.77 21.00 -8.36
N ARG A 61 16.95 20.47 -8.08
CA ARG A 61 17.40 19.18 -8.58
C ARG A 61 16.51 18.04 -8.10
N THR A 62 16.17 18.03 -6.84
CA THR A 62 15.24 17.03 -6.28
C THR A 62 13.84 17.16 -6.85
N LEU A 63 13.35 18.39 -7.06
CA LEU A 63 12.05 18.62 -7.68
C LEU A 63 12.01 18.13 -9.11
N ASN A 64 13.08 18.33 -9.88
CA ASN A 64 13.17 17.84 -11.25
C ASN A 64 13.16 16.30 -11.29
N ALA A 65 13.93 15.65 -10.41
CA ALA A 65 13.91 14.19 -10.29
C ALA A 65 12.54 13.66 -9.86
N LEU A 66 11.83 14.36 -8.96
CA LEU A 66 10.45 14.01 -8.59
C LEU A 66 9.47 14.15 -9.77
N ALA A 67 9.68 15.12 -10.65
CA ALA A 67 8.83 15.34 -11.83
C ALA A 67 8.95 14.24 -12.90
N GLU A 68 9.99 13.39 -12.84
CA GLU A 68 10.15 12.24 -13.72
C GLU A 68 9.16 11.11 -13.39
N PHE A 69 8.65 11.07 -12.15
CA PHE A 69 7.60 10.14 -11.75
C PHE A 69 6.25 10.58 -12.32
N LYS A 70 5.78 9.90 -13.36
CA LYS A 70 4.52 10.23 -14.07
C LYS A 70 3.30 9.50 -13.53
N GLU A 71 3.40 8.87 -12.39
CA GLU A 71 2.31 8.12 -11.77
C GLU A 71 1.19 9.05 -11.30
N VAL A 72 -0.05 8.63 -11.51
CA VAL A 72 -1.24 9.44 -11.15
C VAL A 72 -1.41 9.58 -9.64
N ASN A 73 -1.02 8.56 -8.87
CA ASN A 73 -1.14 8.50 -7.41
C ASN A 73 0.23 8.47 -6.74
N LEU A 74 0.91 9.61 -6.72
CA LEU A 74 2.21 9.75 -6.07
C LEU A 74 2.05 9.80 -4.54
N PHE A 75 2.43 8.72 -3.86
CA PHE A 75 2.59 8.73 -2.41
C PHE A 75 3.90 9.43 -2.03
N LEU A 76 3.88 10.76 -1.99
CA LEU A 76 5.06 11.62 -1.81
C LEU A 76 5.89 11.28 -0.57
N ARG A 77 5.26 10.78 0.51
CA ARG A 77 5.97 10.41 1.74
C ARG A 77 6.91 9.22 1.58
N GLY A 78 6.62 8.35 0.61
CA GLY A 78 7.47 7.22 0.30
C GLY A 78 8.41 7.47 -0.86
N ILE A 79 7.94 8.19 -1.90
CA ILE A 79 8.74 8.42 -3.11
C ILE A 79 9.90 9.36 -2.85
N VAL A 80 9.68 10.44 -2.09
CA VAL A 80 10.74 11.44 -1.83
C VAL A 80 11.98 10.82 -1.17
N PRO A 81 11.87 9.95 -0.14
CA PRO A 81 13.04 9.25 0.40
C PRO A 81 13.70 8.29 -0.60
N MET A 82 12.90 7.69 -1.52
CA MET A 82 13.41 6.73 -2.52
C MET A 82 14.26 7.39 -3.60
N ILE A 83 14.13 8.70 -3.83
CA ILE A 83 14.95 9.43 -4.81
C ILE A 83 16.44 9.39 -4.42
N GLY A 84 16.77 9.19 -3.15
CA GLY A 84 18.14 8.89 -2.70
C GLY A 84 19.07 10.10 -2.56
N PHE A 85 18.54 11.32 -2.54
CA PHE A 85 19.34 12.52 -2.28
C PHE A 85 19.71 12.65 -0.80
N LYS A 86 20.77 13.43 -0.51
CA LYS A 86 21.19 13.72 0.86
C LYS A 86 20.09 14.44 1.62
N THR A 87 19.67 13.85 2.74
CA THR A 87 18.55 14.34 3.56
C THR A 87 19.00 14.72 4.95
N ASP A 88 18.28 15.68 5.57
CA ASP A 88 18.40 16.00 6.99
C ASP A 88 17.03 16.37 7.57
N VAL A 89 16.96 16.53 8.88
CA VAL A 89 15.73 16.74 9.64
C VAL A 89 15.84 17.97 10.51
N VAL A 90 14.82 18.83 10.48
CA VAL A 90 14.66 19.96 11.40
C VAL A 90 13.44 19.71 12.27
N TYR A 91 13.64 19.80 13.58
CA TYR A 91 12.54 19.63 14.54
C TYR A 91 11.85 20.96 14.81
N TYR A 92 10.52 20.95 14.76
CA TYR A 92 9.73 22.13 15.08
C TYR A 92 8.55 21.81 16.00
N GLU A 93 8.20 22.77 16.83
CA GLU A 93 6.99 22.69 17.65
C GLU A 93 5.80 23.28 16.87
N ARG A 94 4.72 22.50 16.80
CA ARG A 94 3.47 22.99 16.25
C ARG A 94 2.65 23.61 17.35
N GLY A 95 2.40 24.91 17.27
CA GLY A 95 1.40 25.58 18.10
C GLY A 95 0.02 24.89 18.05
N ALA A 96 -0.74 24.97 19.13
CA ALA A 96 -2.12 24.48 19.16
C ALA A 96 -2.93 25.12 18.01
N ARG A 97 -3.82 24.37 17.37
CA ARG A 97 -4.70 24.94 16.37
C ARG A 97 -5.58 26.02 17.01
N PHE A 98 -5.55 27.21 16.46
CA PHE A 98 -6.35 28.33 16.94
C PHE A 98 -7.86 28.12 16.75
N ALA A 99 -8.27 27.32 15.74
CA ALA A 99 -9.66 26.96 15.51
C ALA A 99 -9.79 25.72 14.61
N GLY A 100 -10.91 24.99 14.76
CA GLY A 100 -11.35 23.93 13.86
C GLY A 100 -11.15 22.51 14.40
N LYS A 101 -12.18 21.66 14.16
CA LYS A 101 -12.13 20.20 14.40
C LYS A 101 -11.41 19.50 13.26
N SER A 102 -10.75 18.37 13.57
CA SER A 102 -10.11 17.52 12.54
C SER A 102 -11.16 17.04 11.53
N LYS A 103 -11.04 17.46 10.26
CA LYS A 103 -11.92 17.08 9.15
C LYS A 103 -11.54 15.69 8.54
N TYR A 104 -10.66 14.92 9.19
CA TYR A 104 -10.23 13.62 8.71
C TYR A 104 -10.95 12.48 9.44
N PRO A 105 -12.05 11.94 8.90
CA PRO A 105 -12.71 10.77 9.45
C PRO A 105 -11.82 9.53 9.32
N LEU A 106 -11.97 8.57 10.24
CA LEU A 106 -11.23 7.31 10.27
C LEU A 106 -11.25 6.58 8.91
N LYS A 107 -12.37 6.62 8.20
CA LYS A 107 -12.51 6.01 6.87
C LYS A 107 -11.51 6.59 5.86
N LYS A 108 -11.31 7.91 5.84
CA LYS A 108 -10.31 8.55 4.96
C LYS A 108 -8.88 8.21 5.39
N MET A 109 -8.63 8.10 6.69
CA MET A 109 -7.31 7.68 7.19
C MET A 109 -6.97 6.25 6.78
N LEU A 110 -7.92 5.33 6.87
CA LEU A 110 -7.73 3.93 6.45
C LEU A 110 -7.55 3.81 4.93
N ALA A 111 -8.35 4.53 4.14
CA ALA A 111 -8.20 4.57 2.69
C ALA A 111 -6.80 5.06 2.30
N PHE A 112 -6.33 6.16 2.90
CA PHE A 112 -4.99 6.71 2.64
C PHE A 112 -3.87 5.76 3.09
N ALA A 113 -4.07 5.04 4.20
CA ALA A 113 -3.14 4.03 4.67
C ALA A 113 -3.06 2.84 3.69
N PHE A 114 -4.21 2.37 3.20
CA PHE A 114 -4.28 1.30 2.23
C PHE A 114 -3.64 1.69 0.89
N GLU A 115 -3.90 2.89 0.41
CA GLU A 115 -3.30 3.44 -0.80
C GLU A 115 -1.77 3.52 -0.69
N GLY A 116 -1.23 4.00 0.45
CA GLY A 116 0.21 4.01 0.70
C GLY A 116 0.83 2.61 0.71
N ILE A 117 0.15 1.62 1.28
CA ILE A 117 0.61 0.22 1.30
C ILE A 117 0.63 -0.37 -0.11
N THR A 118 -0.44 -0.18 -0.87
CA THR A 118 -0.58 -0.76 -2.22
C THR A 118 0.33 -0.10 -3.24
N SER A 119 0.60 1.20 -3.10
CA SER A 119 1.45 1.97 -4.03
C SER A 119 2.94 1.70 -3.85
N LEU A 120 3.39 1.39 -2.63
CA LEU A 120 4.83 1.27 -2.32
C LEU A 120 5.30 -0.14 -2.03
N SER A 121 4.39 -1.09 -1.82
CA SER A 121 4.76 -2.44 -1.41
C SER A 121 4.31 -3.50 -2.40
N ILE A 122 5.24 -4.38 -2.77
CA ILE A 122 4.96 -5.61 -3.54
C ILE A 122 4.36 -6.71 -2.66
N VAL A 123 4.33 -6.55 -1.34
CA VAL A 123 3.86 -7.59 -0.41
C VAL A 123 2.39 -7.95 -0.64
N PRO A 124 1.44 -7.01 -0.83
CA PRO A 124 0.05 -7.35 -1.12
C PRO A 124 -0.09 -8.21 -2.38
N ILE A 125 0.66 -7.89 -3.43
CA ILE A 125 0.64 -8.65 -4.70
C ILE A 125 1.18 -10.06 -4.45
N ARG A 126 2.28 -10.22 -3.73
CA ARG A 126 2.84 -11.54 -3.38
C ARG A 126 1.87 -12.39 -2.56
N ILE A 127 1.16 -11.80 -1.62
CA ILE A 127 0.14 -12.51 -0.82
C ILE A 127 -0.97 -13.01 -1.74
N ILE A 128 -1.51 -12.17 -2.62
CA ILE A 128 -2.58 -12.54 -3.56
C ILE A 128 -2.08 -13.67 -4.49
N THR A 129 -0.87 -13.55 -5.03
CA THR A 129 -0.26 -14.56 -5.89
C THR A 129 -0.12 -15.90 -5.16
N ASN A 130 0.43 -15.88 -3.94
CA ASN A 130 0.61 -17.10 -3.14
C ASN A 130 -0.72 -17.76 -2.78
N LEU A 131 -1.74 -16.97 -2.44
CA LEU A 131 -3.11 -17.47 -2.23
C LEU A 131 -3.69 -18.08 -3.49
N GLY A 132 -3.52 -17.42 -4.64
CA GLY A 132 -3.98 -17.95 -5.94
C GLY A 132 -3.31 -19.27 -6.30
N VAL A 133 -2.00 -19.37 -6.14
CA VAL A 133 -1.24 -20.62 -6.33
C VAL A 133 -1.71 -21.69 -5.36
N GLY A 134 -1.93 -21.38 -4.09
CA GLY A 134 -2.43 -22.30 -3.08
C GLY A 134 -3.81 -22.88 -3.46
N VAL A 135 -4.76 -22.02 -3.81
CA VAL A 135 -6.10 -22.44 -4.27
C VAL A 135 -6.01 -23.31 -5.52
N PHE A 136 -5.15 -22.95 -6.47
CA PHE A 136 -4.94 -23.72 -7.69
C PHE A 136 -4.43 -25.12 -7.39
N LEU A 137 -3.41 -25.27 -6.54
CA LEU A 137 -2.86 -26.57 -6.15
C LEU A 137 -3.88 -27.44 -5.41
N VAL A 138 -4.66 -26.84 -4.49
CA VAL A 138 -5.74 -27.54 -3.79
C VAL A 138 -6.80 -28.01 -4.76
N SER A 139 -7.18 -27.19 -5.74
CA SER A 139 -8.17 -27.54 -6.77
C SER A 139 -7.72 -28.71 -7.63
N ILE A 140 -6.44 -28.73 -8.04
CA ILE A 140 -5.85 -29.86 -8.78
C ILE A 140 -5.85 -31.12 -7.91
N GLY A 141 -5.44 -31.02 -6.65
CA GLY A 141 -5.46 -32.13 -5.71
C GLY A 141 -6.88 -32.71 -5.52
N PHE A 142 -7.87 -31.82 -5.43
CA PHE A 142 -9.27 -32.23 -5.33
C PHE A 142 -9.79 -32.92 -6.59
N ILE A 143 -9.44 -32.42 -7.77
CA ILE A 143 -9.78 -33.04 -9.07
C ILE A 143 -9.14 -34.43 -9.21
N ASN A 144 -7.86 -34.56 -8.83
CA ASN A 144 -7.16 -35.85 -8.88
C ASN A 144 -7.70 -36.86 -7.87
N ASN A 145 -8.12 -36.41 -6.69
CA ASN A 145 -8.65 -37.30 -5.64
C ASN A 145 -10.15 -37.56 -5.79
N SER A 146 -10.90 -36.67 -6.42
CA SER A 146 -12.27 -36.96 -6.82
C SER A 146 -12.22 -37.97 -7.94
N LYS A 147 -12.54 -39.26 -7.64
CA LYS A 147 -12.87 -40.26 -8.66
C LYS A 147 -14.02 -39.66 -9.45
N ILE A 148 -13.72 -39.01 -10.56
CA ILE A 148 -14.73 -38.48 -11.50
C ILE A 148 -15.65 -39.65 -11.83
N PRO A 149 -16.93 -39.62 -11.44
CA PRO A 149 -17.85 -40.68 -11.76
C PRO A 149 -17.83 -40.80 -13.27
N ASN A 150 -17.48 -42.00 -13.75
CA ASN A 150 -17.22 -42.37 -15.14
C ASN A 150 -18.32 -41.79 -16.05
N TRP A 151 -18.10 -40.57 -16.58
CA TRP A 151 -19.05 -39.89 -17.47
C TRP A 151 -19.36 -40.74 -18.70
N ASP A 152 -18.42 -41.63 -19.08
CA ASP A 152 -18.63 -42.60 -20.17
C ASP A 152 -19.68 -43.65 -19.83
N LYS A 153 -19.81 -44.07 -18.57
CA LYS A 153 -20.91 -44.96 -18.15
C LYS A 153 -22.26 -44.27 -18.20
N LYS A 154 -22.35 -42.99 -17.83
CA LYS A 154 -23.59 -42.22 -17.93
C LYS A 154 -23.98 -41.96 -19.40
N ARG A 155 -23.01 -41.64 -20.24
CA ARG A 155 -23.24 -41.44 -21.70
C ARG A 155 -23.72 -42.73 -22.40
N LYS A 156 -23.10 -43.88 -22.07
CA LYS A 156 -23.54 -45.18 -22.62
C LYS A 156 -24.94 -45.55 -22.13
N LYS A 157 -25.30 -45.20 -20.88
CA LYS A 157 -26.64 -45.49 -20.35
C LYS A 157 -27.70 -44.55 -20.95
N ALA A 158 -27.36 -43.32 -21.26
CA ALA A 158 -28.27 -42.38 -21.94
C ALA A 158 -28.47 -42.75 -23.42
N LYS A 159 -27.44 -43.31 -24.08
CA LYS A 159 -27.54 -43.72 -25.47
C LYS A 159 -28.38 -44.99 -25.68
N ASN A 160 -28.60 -45.79 -24.64
CA ASN A 160 -29.42 -46.99 -24.64
C ASN A 160 -30.86 -46.75 -24.12
N GLN A 161 -31.30 -45.49 -24.00
CA GLN A 161 -32.68 -45.17 -23.64
C GLN A 161 -33.50 -45.04 -24.94
N PRO A 162 -34.60 -45.76 -25.09
CA PRO A 162 -35.42 -45.78 -26.31
C PRO A 162 -36.05 -44.43 -26.68
N ILE A 163 -36.00 -43.46 -25.77
CA ILE A 163 -36.45 -42.07 -25.99
C ILE A 163 -35.49 -41.29 -26.92
N PHE A 164 -34.21 -41.70 -27.00
CA PHE A 164 -33.23 -41.00 -27.84
C PHE A 164 -33.35 -41.37 -29.32
N ASP A 165 -33.82 -42.57 -29.58
CA ASP A 165 -34.08 -43.06 -30.95
C ASP A 165 -35.38 -42.48 -31.56
N LEU A 166 -36.32 -42.07 -30.69
CA LEU A 166 -37.55 -41.39 -31.12
C LEU A 166 -37.30 -39.92 -31.51
N PHE A 167 -36.26 -39.29 -30.99
CA PHE A 167 -35.94 -37.87 -31.28
C PHE A 167 -35.10 -37.72 -32.55
N LEU A 168 -34.51 -38.81 -33.04
CA LEU A 168 -33.71 -38.83 -34.27
C LEU A 168 -34.56 -39.31 -35.48
N ALA A 169 -35.80 -39.74 -35.24
CA ALA A 169 -36.72 -40.23 -36.29
C ALA A 169 -37.83 -39.20 -36.67
N LEU A 170 -37.78 -38.01 -36.08
CA LEU A 170 -38.60 -36.84 -36.43
C LEU A 170 -37.71 -35.74 -37.05
#